data_8afbe99a499def4329ca95bf7ba7d18c
#
_entry.id   8afbe99a499def4329ca95bf7ba7d18c
#
_cell.length_a   1.000
_cell.length_b   1.000
_cell.length_c   1.000
_cell.angle_alpha   90.00
_cell.angle_beta   90.00
_cell.angle_gamma   90.00
#
_symmetry.space_group_name_H-M   'P 1'
#
loop_
_entity.id
_entity.type
_entity.pdbx_description
1 polymer ?
#
loop_
_entity_poly.entity_id
_entity_poly.type
_entity_poly.pdbx_seq_one_letter_code
_entity_poly.pdbx_strand_id
1 'polypeptide(L)'
;TDLIGIRVFFLYREDWIHFHQYITNRFENKPELYIKNRLEDFDEDITHYYIAEKPKVYKRAGDTKIYDKNEIEIIADGIYRSLHYIIKYKGYYVEIQGRTLFEEGWSEIDHDIVYPYNTDDEMLKDFSTLLNRLSGMADEMSSYFRRMKGERERF
;
A
#
# COMPACT_ATOMS: atom_id res chain seq x y z
N THR A 1 -5.41 -7.04 -15.96
CA THR A 1 -4.80 -8.01 -15.03
C THR A 1 -3.31 -7.76 -15.00
N ASP A 2 -2.78 -7.44 -13.84
CA ASP A 2 -1.35 -7.17 -13.68
C ASP A 2 -0.61 -8.51 -13.76
N LEU A 3 0.39 -8.59 -14.64
CA LEU A 3 1.19 -9.80 -14.83
C LEU A 3 2.27 -9.95 -13.75
N ILE A 4 2.65 -8.82 -13.12
CA ILE A 4 3.72 -8.77 -12.14
C ILE A 4 3.22 -7.98 -10.93
N GLY A 5 3.27 -8.61 -9.76
CA GLY A 5 3.04 -7.98 -8.47
C GLY A 5 4.32 -7.90 -7.67
N ILE A 6 4.61 -6.73 -7.11
CA ILE A 6 5.76 -6.50 -6.23
C ILE A 6 5.23 -6.02 -4.89
N ARG A 7 5.70 -6.62 -3.78
CA ARG A 7 5.40 -6.16 -2.43
C ARG A 7 6.65 -5.60 -1.78
N VAL A 8 6.51 -4.46 -1.13
CA VAL A 8 7.58 -3.77 -0.38
C VAL A 8 7.12 -3.62 1.07
N PHE A 9 7.95 -4.08 2.00
CA PHE A 9 7.61 -4.11 3.42
C PHE A 9 8.33 -3.02 4.19
N PHE A 10 7.58 -2.32 5.02
CA PHE A 10 8.08 -1.29 5.94
C PHE A 10 8.13 -1.84 7.35
N LEU A 11 9.11 -1.40 8.12
CA LEU A 11 9.13 -1.63 9.58
C LEU A 11 8.19 -0.67 10.31
N TYR A 12 8.03 0.54 9.78
CA TYR A 12 7.25 1.59 10.40
C TYR A 12 6.29 2.21 9.38
N ARG A 13 5.09 2.52 9.81
CA ARG A 13 4.07 3.12 8.95
C ARG A 13 4.50 4.46 8.34
N GLU A 14 5.37 5.21 9.01
CA GLU A 14 5.87 6.49 8.53
C GLU A 14 6.84 6.36 7.34
N ASP A 15 7.40 5.19 7.08
CA ASP A 15 8.35 4.95 5.98
C ASP A 15 7.69 5.05 4.60
N TRP A 16 6.35 5.10 4.55
CA TRP A 16 5.60 5.27 3.31
C TRP A 16 6.05 6.50 2.51
N ILE A 17 6.39 7.61 3.18
CA ILE A 17 6.75 8.85 2.50
C ILE A 17 8.05 8.71 1.71
N HIS A 18 9.03 7.99 2.26
CA HIS A 18 10.29 7.70 1.58
C HIS A 18 10.08 6.80 0.38
N PHE A 19 9.21 5.81 0.53
CA PHE A 19 8.84 4.92 -0.57
C PHE A 19 8.07 5.68 -1.67
N HIS A 20 7.08 6.50 -1.29
CA HIS A 20 6.34 7.33 -2.23
C HIS A 20 7.28 8.25 -3.02
N GLN A 21 8.20 8.94 -2.33
CA GLN A 21 9.20 9.79 -2.98
C GLN A 21 10.12 8.99 -3.91
N TYR A 22 10.53 7.80 -3.51
CA TYR A 22 11.36 6.94 -4.35
C TYR A 22 10.64 6.57 -5.66
N ILE A 23 9.38 6.13 -5.58
CA ILE A 23 8.59 5.75 -6.75
C ILE A 23 8.34 6.97 -7.66
N THR A 24 7.88 8.08 -7.10
CA THR A 24 7.54 9.30 -7.88
C THR A 24 8.76 10.02 -8.46
N ASN A 25 9.94 9.83 -7.89
CA ASN A 25 11.20 10.30 -8.47
C ASN A 25 11.76 9.35 -9.54
N ARG A 26 11.41 8.08 -9.49
CA ARG A 26 11.94 7.07 -10.41
C ARG A 26 11.09 6.93 -11.67
N PHE A 27 9.78 7.11 -11.55
CA PHE A 27 8.82 6.94 -12.63
C PHE A 27 8.09 8.26 -12.88
N GLU A 28 7.91 8.61 -14.14
CA GLU A 28 7.15 9.82 -14.50
C GLU A 28 5.72 9.71 -13.95
N ASN A 29 5.28 10.75 -13.24
CA ASN A 29 3.96 10.82 -12.60
C ASN A 29 3.20 12.03 -13.12
N LYS A 30 2.44 11.84 -14.20
CA LYS A 30 1.64 12.89 -14.82
C LYS A 30 0.22 12.43 -15.06
N PRO A 31 -0.80 13.24 -14.70
CA PRO A 31 -2.20 12.87 -14.88
C PRO A 31 -2.60 12.52 -16.32
N GLU A 32 -1.95 13.13 -17.31
CA GLU A 32 -2.16 12.83 -18.73
C GLU A 32 -1.72 11.43 -19.14
N LEU A 33 -0.82 10.80 -18.37
CA LEU A 33 -0.35 9.43 -18.59
C LEU A 33 -1.25 8.39 -17.92
N TYR A 34 -2.20 8.82 -17.09
CA TYR A 34 -3.09 7.87 -16.42
C TYR A 34 -4.05 7.22 -17.39
N ILE A 35 -4.04 5.90 -17.40
CA ILE A 35 -4.79 5.10 -18.35
C ILE A 35 -6.23 4.98 -17.89
N LYS A 36 -7.14 5.23 -18.84
CA LYS A 36 -8.58 5.11 -18.60
C LYS A 36 -9.08 3.67 -18.76
N ASN A 37 -8.44 2.90 -19.64
CA ASN A 37 -8.82 1.52 -19.92
C ASN A 37 -7.58 0.69 -20.29
N ARG A 38 -7.13 -0.17 -19.38
CA ARG A 38 -5.93 -1.01 -19.56
C ARG A 38 -6.03 -2.00 -20.72
N LEU A 39 -7.23 -2.35 -21.14
CA LEU A 39 -7.45 -3.33 -22.21
C LEU A 39 -7.23 -2.72 -23.61
N GLU A 40 -7.33 -1.41 -23.73
CA GLU A 40 -7.21 -0.67 -24.99
C GLU A 40 -5.84 0.01 -25.16
N ASP A 41 -5.03 0.00 -24.11
CA ASP A 41 -3.73 0.64 -24.12
C ASP A 41 -2.65 -0.32 -24.61
N PHE A 42 -2.44 -0.30 -25.92
CA PHE A 42 -1.33 -0.97 -26.56
C PHE A 42 -0.23 0.04 -26.88
N ASP A 43 0.70 0.26 -25.94
CA ASP A 43 1.85 1.13 -26.13
C ASP A 43 3.06 0.28 -26.53
N GLU A 44 3.56 0.48 -27.74
CA GLU A 44 4.75 -0.21 -28.27
C GLU A 44 6.06 0.39 -27.71
N ASP A 45 6.02 1.56 -27.08
CA ASP A 45 7.22 2.19 -26.49
C ASP A 45 7.62 1.49 -25.20
N ILE A 46 8.52 0.53 -25.32
CA ILE A 46 9.10 -0.22 -24.20
C ILE A 46 10.19 0.55 -23.45
N THR A 47 10.53 1.76 -23.88
CA THR A 47 11.58 2.59 -23.27
C THR A 47 11.02 3.60 -22.29
N HIS A 48 9.75 3.93 -22.38
CA HIS A 48 9.08 4.88 -21.50
C HIS A 48 8.51 4.17 -20.26
N TYR A 49 8.92 4.65 -19.07
CA TYR A 49 8.52 4.10 -17.78
C TYR A 49 7.79 5.16 -16.98
N TYR A 50 6.53 4.92 -16.63
CA TYR A 50 5.69 5.91 -15.97
C TYR A 50 4.67 5.27 -15.01
N ILE A 51 4.12 6.10 -14.13
CA ILE A 51 3.01 5.73 -13.26
C ILE A 51 1.72 5.79 -14.09
N ALA A 52 1.10 4.64 -14.29
CA ALA A 52 -0.03 4.46 -15.22
C ALA A 52 -1.40 4.74 -14.59
N GLU A 53 -1.49 4.81 -13.28
CA GLU A 53 -2.69 5.22 -12.54
C GLU A 53 -2.31 6.15 -11.39
N LYS A 54 -3.23 7.04 -10.99
CA LYS A 54 -3.01 7.84 -9.81
C LYS A 54 -2.69 6.94 -8.61
N PRO A 55 -1.55 7.16 -7.92
CA PRO A 55 -1.20 6.36 -6.75
C PRO A 55 -2.30 6.37 -5.71
N LYS A 56 -2.55 5.24 -5.06
CA LYS A 56 -3.59 5.08 -4.05
C LYS A 56 -2.99 4.75 -2.70
N VAL A 57 -3.55 5.31 -1.64
CA VAL A 57 -3.27 4.90 -0.27
C VAL A 57 -4.56 4.46 0.42
N TYR A 58 -4.56 3.24 0.89
CA TYR A 58 -5.56 2.73 1.81
C TYR A 58 -5.12 3.05 3.23
N LYS A 59 -6.03 3.62 4.03
CA LYS A 59 -5.70 4.04 5.39
C LYS A 59 -6.75 3.60 6.38
N ARG A 60 -6.31 3.35 7.61
CA ARG A 60 -7.21 3.13 8.74
C ARG A 60 -7.86 4.43 9.21
N ALA A 61 -8.98 4.31 9.90
CA ALA A 61 -9.59 5.45 10.59
C ALA A 61 -8.58 6.10 11.54
N GLY A 62 -8.45 7.43 11.48
CA GLY A 62 -7.50 8.18 12.29
C GLY A 62 -6.13 8.45 11.66
N ASP A 63 -5.80 7.84 10.53
CA ASP A 63 -4.52 8.05 9.82
C ASP A 63 -4.46 9.36 8.98
N THR A 64 -5.43 10.23 9.08
CA THR A 64 -5.56 11.42 8.22
C THR A 64 -4.32 12.31 8.14
N LYS A 65 -3.59 12.44 9.24
CA LYS A 65 -2.38 13.29 9.30
C LYS A 65 -1.14 12.64 8.69
N ILE A 66 -1.16 11.33 8.44
CA ILE A 66 0.01 10.59 7.97
C ILE A 66 0.11 10.66 6.45
N TYR A 67 -1.02 10.55 5.75
CA TYR A 67 -1.08 10.42 4.29
C TYR A 67 -1.63 11.66 3.58
N ASP A 68 -1.63 12.81 4.22
CA ASP A 68 -2.19 14.06 3.68
C ASP A 68 -1.27 14.65 2.60
N LYS A 69 -1.36 14.12 1.39
CA LYS A 69 -0.62 14.56 0.20
C LYS A 69 -1.55 14.67 -1.01
N ASN A 70 -1.50 15.80 -1.70
CA ASN A 70 -2.33 16.09 -2.87
C ASN A 70 -2.07 15.18 -4.08
N GLU A 71 -0.93 14.50 -4.12
CA GLU A 71 -0.48 13.67 -5.24
C GLU A 71 -0.96 12.23 -5.17
N ILE A 72 -1.61 11.85 -4.08
CA ILE A 72 -2.06 10.49 -3.82
C ILE A 72 -3.56 10.45 -3.58
N GLU A 73 -4.24 9.46 -4.13
CA GLU A 73 -5.65 9.23 -3.84
C GLU A 73 -5.80 8.52 -2.50
N ILE A 74 -6.54 9.13 -1.58
CA ILE A 74 -6.75 8.58 -0.24
C ILE A 74 -8.04 7.79 -0.22
N ILE A 75 -7.96 6.50 0.09
CA ILE A 75 -9.10 5.60 0.26
C ILE A 75 -9.22 5.26 1.74
N ALA A 76 -10.24 5.79 2.38
CA ALA A 76 -10.51 5.60 3.81
C ALA A 76 -11.48 4.44 3.99
N ASP A 77 -11.04 3.20 3.78
CA ASP A 77 -11.86 2.01 4.04
C ASP A 77 -11.88 1.61 5.53
N GLY A 78 -10.93 2.11 6.30
CA GLY A 78 -10.83 1.89 7.75
C GLY A 78 -10.28 0.53 8.17
N ILE A 79 -9.97 -0.37 7.23
CA ILE A 79 -9.61 -1.76 7.52
C ILE A 79 -8.10 -1.96 7.58
N TYR A 80 -7.34 -1.48 6.59
CA TYR A 80 -5.90 -1.74 6.49
C TYR A 80 -5.12 -0.55 5.92
N ARG A 81 -3.79 -0.64 5.94
CA ARG A 81 -2.87 0.34 5.33
C ARG A 81 -2.14 -0.31 4.17
N SER A 82 -2.19 0.33 3.02
CA SER A 82 -1.43 -0.10 1.85
C SER A 82 -1.25 1.05 0.87
N LEU A 83 -0.09 1.10 0.22
CA LEU A 83 0.18 1.98 -0.91
C LEU A 83 0.13 1.17 -2.19
N HIS A 84 -0.57 1.65 -3.19
CA HIS A 84 -0.71 0.97 -4.47
C HIS A 84 -0.24 1.88 -5.60
N TYR A 85 0.63 1.34 -6.44
CA TYR A 85 1.12 1.97 -7.66
C TYR A 85 0.94 1.00 -8.82
N ILE A 86 0.44 1.49 -9.93
CA ILE A 86 0.48 0.77 -11.21
C ILE A 86 1.50 1.47 -12.09
N ILE A 87 2.51 0.74 -12.50
CA ILE A 87 3.60 1.25 -13.32
C ILE A 87 3.57 0.55 -14.68
N LYS A 88 3.70 1.34 -15.76
CA LYS A 88 4.02 0.81 -17.07
C LYS A 88 5.54 0.63 -17.15
N TYR A 89 5.98 -0.58 -17.37
CA TYR A 89 7.39 -0.93 -17.48
C TYR A 89 7.61 -1.92 -18.60
N LYS A 90 8.38 -1.55 -19.62
CA LYS A 90 8.66 -2.37 -20.80
C LYS A 90 7.38 -2.97 -21.46
N GLY A 91 6.35 -2.16 -21.58
CA GLY A 91 5.08 -2.58 -22.16
C GLY A 91 4.15 -3.35 -21.22
N TYR A 92 4.58 -3.68 -19.99
CA TYR A 92 3.78 -4.43 -19.01
C TYR A 92 3.28 -3.52 -17.89
N TYR A 93 2.12 -3.85 -17.34
CA TYR A 93 1.63 -3.26 -16.11
C TYR A 93 2.17 -4.05 -14.92
N VAL A 94 2.76 -3.33 -13.97
CA VAL A 94 3.33 -3.87 -12.73
C VAL A 94 2.61 -3.20 -11.58
N GLU A 95 1.98 -3.99 -10.72
CA GLU A 95 1.47 -3.50 -9.45
C GLU A 95 2.57 -3.51 -8.40
N ILE A 96 2.77 -2.38 -7.71
CA ILE A 96 3.67 -2.29 -6.55
C ILE A 96 2.83 -1.92 -5.33
N GLN A 97 2.85 -2.79 -4.32
CA GLN A 97 2.17 -2.58 -3.04
C GLN A 97 3.21 -2.31 -1.94
N GLY A 98 3.01 -1.23 -1.18
CA GLY A 98 3.80 -0.93 0.01
C GLY A 98 2.97 -1.13 1.27
N ARG A 99 3.44 -1.97 2.19
CA ARG A 99 2.73 -2.28 3.46
C ARG A 99 3.73 -2.39 4.61
N THR A 100 3.23 -2.29 5.84
CA THR A 100 4.04 -2.71 6.98
C THR A 100 4.07 -4.24 7.11
N LEU A 101 5.06 -4.77 7.81
CA LEU A 101 5.13 -6.20 8.09
C LEU A 101 3.92 -6.71 8.87
N PHE A 102 3.34 -5.90 9.75
CA PHE A 102 2.17 -6.29 10.53
C PHE A 102 0.91 -6.33 9.66
N GLU A 103 0.72 -5.35 8.76
CA GLU A 103 -0.39 -5.36 7.81
C GLU A 103 -0.30 -6.54 6.84
N GLU A 104 0.91 -6.85 6.36
CA GLU A 104 1.12 -8.00 5.49
C GLU A 104 0.83 -9.31 6.20
N GLY A 105 1.32 -9.48 7.45
CA GLY A 105 1.08 -10.69 8.22
C GLY A 105 -0.40 -10.99 8.43
N TRP A 106 -1.20 -9.96 8.75
CA TRP A 106 -2.66 -10.11 8.81
C TRP A 106 -3.25 -10.44 7.44
N SER A 107 -2.87 -9.69 6.40
CA SER A 107 -3.42 -9.83 5.05
C SER A 107 -3.21 -11.23 4.47
N GLU A 108 -2.03 -11.82 4.65
CA GLU A 108 -1.73 -13.18 4.18
C GLU A 108 -2.55 -14.24 4.93
N ILE A 109 -2.73 -14.08 6.25
CA ILE A 109 -3.56 -14.99 7.04
C ILE A 109 -5.04 -14.88 6.63
N ASP A 110 -5.55 -13.66 6.41
CA ASP A 110 -6.91 -13.43 5.94
C ASP A 110 -7.14 -14.07 4.56
N HIS A 111 -6.19 -13.92 3.64
CA HIS A 111 -6.24 -14.55 2.32
C HIS A 111 -6.15 -16.07 2.36
N ASP A 112 -5.44 -16.65 3.30
CA ASP A 112 -5.31 -18.11 3.42
C ASP A 112 -6.56 -18.73 4.05
N ILE A 113 -7.17 -18.08 5.03
CA ILE A 113 -8.21 -18.65 5.85
C ILE A 113 -9.62 -18.18 5.47
N VAL A 114 -9.81 -16.87 5.23
CA VAL A 114 -11.12 -16.24 5.04
C VAL A 114 -11.43 -16.02 3.57
N TYR A 115 -10.64 -15.22 2.91
CA TYR A 115 -10.85 -14.82 1.53
C TYR A 115 -10.13 -15.74 0.54
N PRO A 116 -10.77 -16.15 -0.60
CA PRO A 116 -12.17 -15.85 -0.96
C PRO A 116 -13.17 -16.95 -0.53
N TYR A 117 -12.72 -18.02 0.14
CA TYR A 117 -13.48 -19.27 0.23
C TYR A 117 -14.40 -19.37 1.46
N ASN A 118 -14.08 -18.70 2.54
CA ASN A 118 -14.81 -18.76 3.81
C ASN A 118 -15.43 -17.42 4.21
N THR A 119 -15.81 -16.62 3.21
CA THR A 119 -16.36 -15.26 3.44
C THR A 119 -17.71 -15.25 4.14
N ASP A 120 -18.39 -16.37 4.24
CA ASP A 120 -19.68 -16.53 4.93
C ASP A 120 -19.54 -17.07 6.36
N ASP A 121 -18.34 -17.48 6.78
CA ASP A 121 -18.07 -17.94 8.14
C ASP A 121 -17.86 -16.74 9.09
N GLU A 122 -18.87 -16.45 9.91
CA GLU A 122 -18.87 -15.34 10.86
C GLU A 122 -17.74 -15.46 11.91
N MET A 123 -17.44 -16.69 12.37
CA MET A 123 -16.39 -16.91 13.37
C MET A 123 -15.00 -16.59 12.78
N LEU A 124 -14.72 -17.04 11.55
CA LEU A 124 -13.45 -16.74 10.87
C LEU A 124 -13.32 -15.25 10.57
N LYS A 125 -14.40 -14.56 10.17
CA LYS A 125 -14.42 -13.10 10.00
C LYS A 125 -14.13 -12.38 11.30
N ASP A 126 -14.71 -12.81 12.42
CA ASP A 126 -14.48 -12.19 13.73
C ASP A 126 -13.02 -12.33 14.15
N PHE A 127 -12.42 -13.51 13.96
CA PHE A 127 -10.99 -13.74 14.24
C PHE A 127 -10.09 -12.90 13.32
N SER A 128 -10.38 -12.85 12.02
CA SER A 128 -9.63 -11.99 11.08
C SER A 128 -9.74 -10.52 11.48
N THR A 129 -10.93 -10.05 11.85
CA THR A 129 -11.16 -8.69 12.33
C THR A 129 -10.36 -8.39 13.60
N LEU A 130 -10.30 -9.33 14.54
CA LEU A 130 -9.50 -9.17 15.76
C LEU A 130 -8.01 -9.11 15.43
N LEU A 131 -7.51 -10.02 14.58
CA LEU A 131 -6.12 -10.03 14.15
C LEU A 131 -5.75 -8.74 13.41
N ASN A 132 -6.66 -8.23 12.58
CA ASN A 132 -6.51 -6.94 11.91
C ASN A 132 -6.32 -5.76 12.90
N ARG A 133 -7.11 -5.74 13.97
CA ARG A 133 -6.97 -4.72 15.03
C ARG A 133 -5.63 -4.82 15.76
N LEU A 134 -5.18 -6.04 16.07
CA LEU A 134 -3.89 -6.28 16.70
C LEU A 134 -2.74 -5.85 15.79
N SER A 135 -2.81 -6.14 14.49
CA SER A 135 -1.86 -5.66 13.48
C SER A 135 -1.76 -4.12 13.46
N GLY A 136 -2.89 -3.43 13.43
CA GLY A 136 -2.91 -1.96 13.50
C GLY A 136 -2.30 -1.39 14.79
N MET A 137 -2.57 -2.02 15.94
CA MET A 137 -1.97 -1.64 17.22
C MET A 137 -0.46 -1.88 17.23
N ALA A 138 0.02 -2.99 16.67
CA ALA A 138 1.44 -3.29 16.57
C ALA A 138 2.18 -2.25 15.70
N ASP A 139 1.57 -1.81 14.60
CA ASP A 139 2.09 -0.70 13.79
C ASP A 139 2.20 0.62 14.56
N GLU A 140 1.19 0.95 15.34
CA GLU A 140 1.21 2.16 16.16
C GLU A 140 2.28 2.09 17.25
N MET A 141 2.42 0.96 17.88
CA MET A 141 3.46 0.73 18.90
C MET A 141 4.86 0.79 18.34
N SER A 142 5.13 0.20 17.16
CA SER A 142 6.44 0.29 16.52
C SER A 142 6.81 1.73 16.17
N SER A 143 5.87 2.51 15.64
CA SER A 143 6.05 3.95 15.40
C SER A 143 6.33 4.73 16.69
N TYR A 144 5.66 4.38 17.77
CA TYR A 144 5.91 4.98 19.08
C TYR A 144 7.31 4.67 19.60
N PHE A 145 7.75 3.41 19.54
CA PHE A 145 9.11 3.02 19.93
C PHE A 145 10.19 3.73 19.10
N ARG A 146 9.99 3.87 17.79
CA ARG A 146 10.90 4.63 16.93
C ARG A 146 11.07 6.07 17.41
N ARG A 147 9.97 6.75 17.73
CA ARG A 147 10.01 8.13 18.25
C ARG A 147 10.74 8.22 19.58
N MET A 148 10.43 7.33 20.51
CA MET A 148 11.12 7.29 21.82
C MET A 148 12.62 7.04 21.68
N LYS A 149 13.04 6.16 20.76
CA LYS A 149 14.46 5.93 20.47
C LYS A 149 15.12 7.20 19.95
N GLY A 150 14.53 7.86 18.96
CA GLY A 150 15.07 9.11 18.40
C GLY A 150 15.12 10.27 19.42
N GLU A 151 14.24 10.31 20.40
CA GLU A 151 14.32 11.26 21.52
C GLU A 151 15.49 10.96 22.45
N ARG A 152 15.73 9.69 22.79
CA ARG A 152 16.85 9.28 23.65
C ARG A 152 18.22 9.47 23.03
N GLU A 153 18.36 9.38 21.73
CA GLU A 153 19.63 9.59 21.00
C GLU A 153 19.99 11.08 20.86
N ARG A 154 19.12 12.02 21.29
CA ARG A 154 19.36 13.47 21.32
C ARG A 154 19.89 13.99 22.65
N PHE A 155 19.96 13.16 23.65
CA PHE A 155 20.53 13.45 24.98
C PHE A 155 21.80 12.62 25.21
#